data_c646a959b0de707fa63274b0e959a8fc
#
_entry.id   c646a959b0de707fa63274b0e959a8fc
#
_cell.length_a   1.000
_cell.length_b   1.000
_cell.length_c   1.000
_cell.angle_alpha   90.00
_cell.angle_beta   90.00
_cell.angle_gamma   90.00
#
_symmetry.space_group_name_H-M   'P 1'
#
loop_
_entity.id
_entity.type
_entity.pdbx_description
1 polymer ?
#
loop_
_entity_poly.entity_id
_entity_poly.type
_entity_poly.pdbx_seq_one_letter_code
_entity_poly.pdbx_strand_id
1 'polypeptide(L)'
;MNAPRYGTALSLDEAREAAHAIGYPVLVRPSYVLGGRGMEIVYDDAQLRKYVDRALKEAQADTVVSGRLPSPLLIDKFLQDAVEIDVDALFDGEELYIGGIMEHVEEAGVHSGDAACTLPPSTLSDDQIRRLREGTYAIAKGCGVQGLINVQYAFMANTLYVIEANPRASRTVPFASKATGVALAKAAARIMVGETIQQQRDNGLLLPHGDGGDIHRGQQVAVKESVLPFKRFRTPLGKTVDVLLGPEMRSTGEVMGFDRDFP
;
A
#
# COMPACT_ATOMS: atom_id res chain seq x y z
N MET A 1 16.44 -5.49 4.41
CA MET A 1 15.06 -5.48 3.96
C MET A 1 15.02 -5.82 2.48
N ASN A 2 14.09 -6.64 2.02
CA ASN A 2 14.01 -7.02 0.62
C ASN A 2 13.02 -6.13 -0.11
N ALA A 3 13.30 -5.84 -1.39
CA ALA A 3 12.32 -5.30 -2.33
C ALA A 3 12.12 -6.34 -3.45
N PRO A 4 10.98 -6.38 -4.13
CA PRO A 4 10.81 -7.20 -5.32
C PRO A 4 11.90 -6.87 -6.35
N ARG A 5 12.35 -7.89 -7.12
CA ARG A 5 13.25 -7.63 -8.25
C ARG A 5 12.55 -6.74 -9.25
N TYR A 6 13.25 -5.80 -9.84
CA TYR A 6 12.67 -4.85 -10.76
C TYR A 6 13.59 -4.55 -11.94
N GLY A 7 13.01 -3.97 -12.98
CA GLY A 7 13.71 -3.42 -14.13
C GLY A 7 12.96 -2.24 -14.70
N THR A 8 13.59 -1.51 -15.60
CA THR A 8 13.00 -0.37 -16.33
C THR A 8 13.11 -0.59 -17.81
N ALA A 9 12.18 -0.08 -18.60
CA ALA A 9 12.16 -0.23 -20.04
C ALA A 9 11.61 1.00 -20.74
N LEU A 10 12.23 1.39 -21.85
CA LEU A 10 11.78 2.42 -22.77
C LEU A 10 11.24 1.85 -24.10
N SER A 11 11.43 0.53 -24.30
CA SER A 11 10.99 -0.19 -25.49
C SER A 11 10.42 -1.58 -25.14
N LEU A 12 9.77 -2.21 -26.11
CA LEU A 12 9.25 -3.59 -25.94
C LEU A 12 10.36 -4.61 -25.72
N ASP A 13 11.50 -4.46 -26.41
CA ASP A 13 12.62 -5.41 -26.31
C ASP A 13 13.27 -5.30 -24.92
N GLU A 14 13.52 -4.08 -24.42
CA GLU A 14 13.99 -3.86 -23.05
C GLU A 14 13.00 -4.41 -22.01
N ALA A 15 11.68 -4.24 -22.24
CA ALA A 15 10.65 -4.76 -21.34
C ALA A 15 10.68 -6.29 -21.28
N ARG A 16 10.89 -6.97 -22.42
CA ARG A 16 11.02 -8.42 -22.46
C ARG A 16 12.28 -8.90 -21.76
N GLU A 17 13.42 -8.27 -22.01
CA GLU A 17 14.67 -8.62 -21.32
C GLU A 17 14.51 -8.51 -19.81
N ALA A 18 13.92 -7.41 -19.32
CA ALA A 18 13.65 -7.21 -17.91
C ALA A 18 12.70 -8.28 -17.36
N ALA A 19 11.58 -8.54 -18.04
CA ALA A 19 10.59 -9.54 -17.61
C ALA A 19 11.19 -10.97 -17.58
N HIS A 20 12.00 -11.35 -18.56
CA HIS A 20 12.67 -12.66 -18.58
C HIS A 20 13.71 -12.77 -17.47
N ALA A 21 14.47 -11.71 -17.19
CA ALA A 21 15.45 -11.70 -16.10
C ALA A 21 14.79 -11.79 -14.72
N ILE A 22 13.60 -11.19 -14.55
CA ILE A 22 12.80 -11.21 -13.32
C ILE A 22 12.04 -12.53 -13.19
N GLY A 23 11.47 -13.03 -14.27
CA GLY A 23 10.59 -14.20 -14.36
C GLY A 23 9.12 -13.83 -14.12
N TYR A 24 8.24 -14.28 -15.02
CA TYR A 24 6.79 -14.08 -14.90
C TYR A 24 6.18 -14.73 -13.64
N PRO A 25 5.03 -14.23 -13.13
CA PRO A 25 4.37 -13.00 -13.54
C PRO A 25 5.11 -11.75 -13.08
N VAL A 26 4.91 -10.67 -13.83
CA VAL A 26 5.45 -9.35 -13.51
C VAL A 26 4.34 -8.31 -13.41
N LEU A 27 4.54 -7.30 -12.57
CA LEU A 27 3.70 -6.12 -12.51
C LEU A 27 4.34 -5.04 -13.39
N VAL A 28 3.60 -4.54 -14.37
CA VAL A 28 4.06 -3.49 -15.26
C VAL A 28 3.31 -2.21 -14.96
N ARG A 29 4.04 -1.10 -14.83
CA ARG A 29 3.46 0.20 -14.51
C ARG A 29 4.19 1.33 -15.21
N PRO A 30 3.47 2.40 -15.63
CA PRO A 30 4.11 3.64 -16.04
C PRO A 30 4.82 4.28 -14.85
N SER A 31 5.91 5.00 -15.10
CA SER A 31 6.50 5.86 -14.07
C SER A 31 5.58 7.06 -13.79
N TYR A 32 5.63 7.58 -12.55
CA TYR A 32 4.94 8.81 -12.14
C TYR A 32 3.40 8.75 -12.21
N VAL A 33 2.81 7.59 -11.94
CA VAL A 33 1.35 7.45 -11.78
C VAL A 33 0.97 7.39 -10.30
N LEU A 34 -0.27 7.78 -10.00
CA LEU A 34 -0.86 7.71 -8.67
C LEU A 34 -2.04 6.74 -8.65
N GLY A 35 -2.26 6.07 -7.51
CA GLY A 35 -3.38 5.16 -7.32
C GLY A 35 -3.37 3.96 -8.27
N GLY A 36 -2.18 3.47 -8.63
CA GLY A 36 -2.02 2.30 -9.49
C GLY A 36 -2.50 2.47 -10.93
N ARG A 37 -2.75 3.71 -11.38
CA ARG A 37 -3.30 3.95 -12.72
C ARG A 37 -2.44 3.34 -13.82
N GLY A 38 -3.07 2.54 -14.68
CA GLY A 38 -2.41 1.84 -15.77
C GLY A 38 -1.48 0.70 -15.35
N MET A 39 -1.51 0.28 -14.08
CA MET A 39 -0.78 -0.91 -13.63
C MET A 39 -1.50 -2.18 -14.08
N GLU A 40 -0.74 -3.20 -14.46
CA GLU A 40 -1.29 -4.49 -14.90
C GLU A 40 -0.35 -5.64 -14.53
N ILE A 41 -0.93 -6.74 -14.07
CA ILE A 41 -0.19 -7.99 -13.84
C ILE A 41 -0.14 -8.74 -15.17
N VAL A 42 1.07 -9.12 -15.57
CA VAL A 42 1.36 -9.72 -16.87
C VAL A 42 1.98 -11.09 -16.66
N TYR A 43 1.44 -12.10 -17.33
CA TYR A 43 1.79 -13.50 -17.12
C TYR A 43 2.66 -14.10 -18.24
N ASP A 44 2.73 -13.42 -19.39
CA ASP A 44 3.49 -13.89 -20.55
C ASP A 44 3.87 -12.75 -21.51
N ASP A 45 4.71 -13.08 -22.49
CA ASP A 45 5.20 -12.14 -23.51
C ASP A 45 4.09 -11.54 -24.38
N ALA A 46 3.00 -12.26 -24.60
CA ALA A 46 1.91 -11.78 -25.44
C ALA A 46 1.12 -10.67 -24.73
N GLN A 47 0.87 -10.87 -23.43
CA GLN A 47 0.25 -9.84 -22.58
C GLN A 47 1.18 -8.63 -22.40
N LEU A 48 2.47 -8.88 -22.16
CA LEU A 48 3.48 -7.81 -22.05
C LEU A 48 3.51 -6.94 -23.31
N ARG A 49 3.53 -7.53 -24.49
CA ARG A 49 3.48 -6.79 -25.76
C ARG A 49 2.25 -5.90 -25.85
N LYS A 50 1.06 -6.44 -25.57
CA LYS A 50 -0.20 -5.67 -25.61
C LYS A 50 -0.16 -4.47 -24.66
N TYR A 51 0.37 -4.69 -23.46
CA TYR A 51 0.50 -3.65 -22.46
C TYR A 51 1.46 -2.55 -22.93
N VAL A 52 2.69 -2.92 -23.33
CA VAL A 52 3.73 -1.95 -23.74
C VAL A 52 3.29 -1.12 -24.93
N ASP A 53 2.67 -1.75 -25.96
CA ASP A 53 2.16 -1.05 -27.14
C ASP A 53 1.11 0.02 -26.77
N ARG A 54 0.24 -0.28 -25.79
CA ARG A 54 -0.76 0.66 -25.28
C ARG A 54 -0.10 1.78 -24.48
N ALA A 55 0.74 1.44 -23.50
CA ALA A 55 1.39 2.40 -22.61
C ALA A 55 2.31 3.38 -23.36
N LEU A 56 3.06 2.89 -24.35
CA LEU A 56 3.91 3.74 -25.18
C LEU A 56 3.09 4.70 -26.05
N LYS A 57 1.93 4.27 -26.56
CA LYS A 57 1.02 5.16 -27.31
C LYS A 57 0.46 6.26 -26.42
N GLU A 58 0.04 5.91 -25.21
CA GLU A 58 -0.48 6.88 -24.23
C GLU A 58 0.62 7.88 -23.80
N ALA A 59 1.83 7.39 -23.50
CA ALA A 59 2.96 8.26 -23.17
C ALA A 59 3.38 9.20 -24.32
N GLN A 60 3.36 8.73 -25.56
CA GLN A 60 3.64 9.55 -26.74
C GLN A 60 2.59 10.63 -26.96
N ALA A 61 1.31 10.31 -26.75
CA ALA A 61 0.21 11.26 -26.83
C ALA A 61 0.39 12.39 -25.79
N ASP A 62 0.71 12.06 -24.55
CA ASP A 62 1.00 13.03 -23.50
C ASP A 62 2.25 13.86 -23.83
N THR A 63 3.26 13.28 -24.45
CA THR A 63 4.47 13.98 -24.87
C THR A 63 4.17 15.03 -25.94
N VAL A 64 3.31 14.68 -26.90
CA VAL A 64 2.90 15.62 -27.96
C VAL A 64 2.10 16.80 -27.41
N VAL A 65 1.27 16.59 -26.40
CA VAL A 65 0.44 17.64 -25.78
C VAL A 65 1.21 18.47 -24.76
N SER A 66 2.11 17.84 -23.99
CA SER A 66 2.82 18.48 -22.86
C SER A 66 4.28 18.81 -23.14
N GLY A 67 4.86 18.36 -24.24
CA GLY A 67 6.29 18.49 -24.55
C GLY A 67 7.21 17.69 -23.61
N ARG A 68 6.67 16.71 -22.87
CA ARG A 68 7.43 15.86 -21.98
C ARG A 68 8.03 14.67 -22.72
N LEU A 69 9.20 14.23 -22.26
CA LEU A 69 9.81 12.97 -22.72
C LEU A 69 8.99 11.80 -22.18
N PRO A 70 8.86 10.69 -22.93
CA PRO A 70 8.19 9.49 -22.44
C PRO A 70 8.90 8.95 -21.18
N SER A 71 8.14 8.65 -20.16
CA SER A 71 8.64 8.06 -18.93
C SER A 71 8.90 6.56 -19.14
N PRO A 72 9.97 5.99 -18.55
CA PRO A 72 10.20 4.56 -18.63
C PRO A 72 9.07 3.78 -17.95
N LEU A 73 8.78 2.59 -18.44
CA LEU A 73 7.98 1.59 -17.73
C LEU A 73 8.82 0.99 -16.60
N LEU A 74 8.18 0.73 -15.48
CA LEU A 74 8.72 -0.06 -14.39
C LEU A 74 8.14 -1.47 -14.50
N ILE A 75 8.99 -2.49 -14.30
CA ILE A 75 8.63 -3.90 -14.36
C ILE A 75 9.12 -4.53 -13.08
N ASP A 76 8.19 -4.90 -12.22
CA ASP A 76 8.46 -5.45 -10.90
C ASP A 76 8.08 -6.94 -10.85
N LYS A 77 8.81 -7.75 -10.08
CA LYS A 77 8.37 -9.12 -9.78
C LYS A 77 7.04 -9.06 -9.04
N PHE A 78 6.01 -9.67 -9.60
CA PHE A 78 4.74 -9.87 -8.90
C PHE A 78 4.88 -10.98 -7.85
N LEU A 79 4.51 -10.67 -6.61
CA LEU A 79 4.59 -11.59 -5.47
C LEU A 79 3.26 -12.35 -5.36
N GLN A 80 3.16 -13.48 -6.06
CA GLN A 80 1.97 -14.35 -5.97
C GLN A 80 1.86 -14.98 -4.58
N ASP A 81 0.63 -15.22 -4.15
CA ASP A 81 0.29 -15.86 -2.86
C ASP A 81 0.94 -15.14 -1.65
N ALA A 82 1.23 -13.86 -1.80
CA ALA A 82 1.73 -13.04 -0.70
C ALA A 82 0.57 -12.48 0.13
N VAL A 83 0.79 -12.35 1.42
CA VAL A 83 -0.10 -11.61 2.33
C VAL A 83 0.37 -10.17 2.35
N GLU A 84 -0.49 -9.24 1.94
CA GLU A 84 -0.20 -7.80 1.94
C GLU A 84 -0.59 -7.17 3.27
N ILE A 85 0.22 -6.20 3.72
CA ILE A 85 0.06 -5.51 4.99
C ILE A 85 0.31 -4.02 4.80
N ASP A 86 -0.59 -3.20 5.31
CA ASP A 86 -0.38 -1.77 5.51
C ASP A 86 0.03 -1.49 6.95
N VAL A 87 1.07 -0.69 7.14
CA VAL A 87 1.48 -0.17 8.45
C VAL A 87 1.38 1.34 8.43
N ASP A 88 0.50 1.90 9.25
CA ASP A 88 0.47 3.33 9.52
C ASP A 88 1.23 3.61 10.82
N ALA A 89 2.15 4.56 10.79
CA ALA A 89 2.96 4.91 11.95
C ALA A 89 3.24 6.40 12.04
N LEU A 90 3.55 6.85 13.27
CA LEU A 90 4.10 8.16 13.57
C LEU A 90 5.59 8.02 13.83
N PHE A 91 6.36 9.00 13.41
CA PHE A 91 7.80 9.09 13.71
C PHE A 91 8.18 10.55 13.98
N ASP A 92 8.87 10.79 15.09
CA ASP A 92 9.28 12.14 15.53
C ASP A 92 10.75 12.46 15.26
N GLY A 93 11.44 11.55 14.55
CA GLY A 93 12.89 11.62 14.31
C GLY A 93 13.69 10.63 15.15
N GLU A 94 13.16 10.19 16.29
CA GLU A 94 13.80 9.26 17.21
C GLU A 94 12.92 8.06 17.56
N GLU A 95 11.67 8.28 17.96
CA GLU A 95 10.71 7.25 18.37
C GLU A 95 9.72 6.95 17.26
N LEU A 96 9.38 5.65 17.10
CA LEU A 96 8.29 5.15 16.26
C LEU A 96 7.09 4.77 17.12
N TYR A 97 5.91 5.24 16.75
CA TYR A 97 4.62 4.79 17.27
C TYR A 97 3.82 4.16 16.16
N ILE A 98 3.58 2.86 16.23
CA ILE A 98 2.70 2.17 15.28
C ILE A 98 1.26 2.63 15.53
N GLY A 99 0.63 3.21 14.53
CA GLY A 99 -0.78 3.59 14.56
C GLY A 99 -1.72 2.42 14.33
N GLY A 100 -1.29 1.46 13.51
CA GLY A 100 -2.00 0.22 13.22
C GLY A 100 -1.24 -0.64 12.22
N ILE A 101 -1.38 -1.95 12.36
CA ILE A 101 -0.91 -2.96 11.40
C ILE A 101 -2.16 -3.61 10.83
N MET A 102 -2.38 -3.46 9.54
CA MET A 102 -3.59 -3.90 8.85
C MET A 102 -3.24 -4.99 7.85
N GLU A 103 -3.82 -6.16 8.02
CA GLU A 103 -3.66 -7.30 7.12
C GLU A 103 -4.77 -7.30 6.07
N HIS A 104 -4.42 -7.40 4.79
CA HIS A 104 -5.38 -7.48 3.69
C HIS A 104 -6.06 -8.84 3.66
N VAL A 105 -7.35 -8.84 3.32
CA VAL A 105 -8.18 -10.05 3.18
C VAL A 105 -8.07 -10.61 1.77
N GLU A 106 -7.99 -9.74 0.77
CA GLU A 106 -7.84 -10.14 -0.63
C GLU A 106 -6.43 -10.63 -0.93
N GLU A 107 -6.33 -11.41 -1.99
CA GLU A 107 -5.03 -11.84 -2.54
C GLU A 107 -4.17 -10.64 -2.97
N ALA A 108 -2.86 -10.85 -2.94
CA ALA A 108 -1.89 -9.85 -3.38
C ALA A 108 -2.17 -9.34 -4.81
N GLY A 109 -1.94 -8.05 -5.02
CA GLY A 109 -2.14 -7.39 -6.30
C GLY A 109 -3.45 -6.59 -6.41
N VAL A 110 -4.29 -6.59 -5.37
CA VAL A 110 -5.40 -5.65 -5.22
C VAL A 110 -4.86 -4.36 -4.59
N HIS A 111 -5.22 -3.21 -5.15
CA HIS A 111 -4.81 -1.92 -4.59
C HIS A 111 -5.26 -1.77 -3.14
N SER A 112 -4.37 -1.32 -2.25
CA SER A 112 -4.65 -1.22 -0.79
C SER A 112 -5.89 -0.37 -0.45
N GLY A 113 -6.24 0.60 -1.29
CA GLY A 113 -7.48 1.38 -1.16
C GLY A 113 -8.75 0.59 -1.44
N ASP A 114 -8.65 -0.51 -2.19
CA ASP A 114 -9.77 -1.36 -2.61
C ASP A 114 -9.88 -2.62 -1.76
N ALA A 115 -8.77 -3.08 -1.18
CA ALA A 115 -8.74 -4.26 -0.33
C ALA A 115 -9.49 -4.03 0.99
N ALA A 116 -10.20 -5.06 1.45
CA ALA A 116 -10.63 -5.15 2.84
C ALA A 116 -9.40 -5.41 3.72
N CYS A 117 -9.40 -4.94 4.94
CA CYS A 117 -8.32 -5.26 5.87
C CYS A 117 -8.80 -5.38 7.31
N THR A 118 -8.07 -6.16 8.09
CA THR A 118 -8.32 -6.40 9.51
C THR A 118 -7.29 -5.70 10.39
N LEU A 119 -7.74 -5.18 11.52
CA LEU A 119 -6.92 -4.65 12.60
C LEU A 119 -7.47 -5.17 13.93
N PRO A 120 -6.68 -5.93 14.72
CA PRO A 120 -5.31 -6.40 14.48
C PRO A 120 -5.22 -7.39 13.32
N PRO A 121 -4.00 -7.65 12.80
CA PRO A 121 -3.78 -8.63 11.76
C PRO A 121 -4.23 -10.03 12.21
N SER A 122 -4.87 -10.78 11.31
CA SER A 122 -5.54 -12.05 11.66
C SER A 122 -4.60 -13.26 11.62
N THR A 123 -3.60 -13.26 10.73
CA THR A 123 -2.73 -14.43 10.50
C THR A 123 -1.27 -14.21 10.90
N LEU A 124 -0.83 -12.97 11.10
CA LEU A 124 0.57 -12.67 11.39
C LEU A 124 1.01 -13.17 12.76
N SER A 125 2.21 -13.73 12.83
CA SER A 125 2.86 -14.09 14.09
C SER A 125 3.53 -12.87 14.75
N ASP A 126 3.85 -12.99 16.05
CA ASP A 126 4.55 -11.96 16.81
C ASP A 126 5.92 -11.63 16.19
N ASP A 127 6.63 -12.63 15.63
CA ASP A 127 7.89 -12.40 14.92
C ASP A 127 7.68 -11.56 13.65
N GLN A 128 6.62 -11.82 12.90
CA GLN A 128 6.28 -11.03 11.72
C GLN A 128 5.91 -9.59 12.10
N ILE A 129 5.13 -9.39 13.16
CA ILE A 129 4.78 -8.05 13.70
C ILE A 129 6.06 -7.30 14.14
N ARG A 130 6.98 -7.98 14.84
CA ARG A 130 8.27 -7.39 15.23
C ARG A 130 9.06 -6.95 14.01
N ARG A 131 9.15 -7.78 12.96
CA ARG A 131 9.86 -7.45 11.71
C ARG A 131 9.24 -6.29 10.95
N LEU A 132 7.91 -6.16 10.95
CA LEU A 132 7.22 -4.99 10.40
C LEU A 132 7.59 -3.71 11.17
N ARG A 133 7.58 -3.76 12.49
CA ARG A 133 7.97 -2.63 13.36
C ARG A 133 9.42 -2.19 13.11
N GLU A 134 10.35 -3.14 13.11
CA GLU A 134 11.78 -2.87 12.85
C GLU A 134 11.98 -2.29 11.43
N GLY A 135 11.29 -2.84 10.43
CA GLY A 135 11.31 -2.36 9.06
C GLY A 135 10.78 -0.94 8.93
N THR A 136 9.63 -0.66 9.53
CA THR A 136 9.00 0.66 9.51
C THR A 136 9.88 1.71 10.19
N TYR A 137 10.48 1.37 11.34
CA TYR A 137 11.44 2.24 12.02
C TYR A 137 12.64 2.58 11.12
N ALA A 138 13.25 1.56 10.51
CA ALA A 138 14.42 1.75 9.65
C ALA A 138 14.10 2.64 8.43
N ILE A 139 12.92 2.46 7.82
CA ILE A 139 12.47 3.29 6.68
C ILE A 139 12.19 4.71 7.15
N ALA A 140 11.41 4.90 8.23
CA ALA A 140 11.06 6.22 8.74
C ALA A 140 12.32 7.03 9.09
N LYS A 141 13.29 6.39 9.75
CA LYS A 141 14.57 7.00 10.08
C LYS A 141 15.41 7.32 8.86
N GLY A 142 15.51 6.37 7.92
CA GLY A 142 16.30 6.54 6.68
C GLY A 142 15.75 7.63 5.76
N CYS A 143 14.42 7.83 5.77
CA CYS A 143 13.75 8.88 5.00
C CYS A 143 13.65 10.22 5.74
N GLY A 144 14.08 10.31 7.00
CA GLY A 144 13.96 11.52 7.82
C GLY A 144 12.52 11.97 8.04
N VAL A 145 11.62 11.02 8.25
CA VAL A 145 10.18 11.29 8.44
C VAL A 145 9.97 12.10 9.72
N GLN A 146 9.06 13.07 9.65
CA GLN A 146 8.47 13.73 10.82
C GLN A 146 6.96 13.80 10.64
N GLY A 147 6.22 13.05 11.44
CA GLY A 147 4.77 12.89 11.32
C GLY A 147 4.36 11.49 10.89
N LEU A 148 3.43 11.40 9.94
CA LEU A 148 2.88 10.13 9.46
C LEU A 148 3.71 9.49 8.34
N ILE A 149 3.81 8.18 8.42
CA ILE A 149 4.29 7.32 7.33
C ILE A 149 3.34 6.12 7.20
N ASN A 150 3.04 5.78 5.96
CA ASN A 150 2.43 4.51 5.58
C ASN A 150 3.46 3.66 4.85
N VAL A 151 3.62 2.42 5.26
CA VAL A 151 4.49 1.46 4.57
C VAL A 151 3.67 0.24 4.20
N GLN A 152 3.71 -0.10 2.91
CA GLN A 152 3.08 -1.30 2.37
C GLN A 152 4.12 -2.42 2.28
N TYR A 153 3.76 -3.55 2.84
CA TYR A 153 4.59 -4.75 2.89
C TYR A 153 3.87 -5.94 2.27
N ALA A 154 4.65 -6.96 1.96
CA ALA A 154 4.13 -8.28 1.61
C ALA A 154 4.98 -9.37 2.26
N PHE A 155 4.32 -10.39 2.82
CA PHE A 155 4.97 -11.64 3.19
C PHE A 155 4.72 -12.69 2.13
N MET A 156 5.80 -13.22 1.56
CA MET A 156 5.77 -14.37 0.67
C MET A 156 6.72 -15.44 1.21
N ALA A 157 6.20 -16.63 1.49
CA ALA A 157 6.98 -17.74 2.08
C ALA A 157 7.83 -17.27 3.30
N ASN A 158 7.22 -16.51 4.20
CA ASN A 158 7.85 -15.91 5.40
C ASN A 158 8.98 -14.89 5.11
N THR A 159 9.18 -14.50 3.87
CA THR A 159 10.11 -13.40 3.51
C THR A 159 9.34 -12.09 3.45
N LEU A 160 9.82 -11.09 4.20
CA LEU A 160 9.24 -9.74 4.21
C LEU A 160 9.80 -8.92 3.04
N TYR A 161 8.90 -8.38 2.24
CA TYR A 161 9.18 -7.43 1.17
C TYR A 161 8.57 -6.08 1.47
N VAL A 162 9.29 -5.01 1.14
CA VAL A 162 8.74 -3.64 1.09
C VAL A 162 8.21 -3.41 -0.33
N ILE A 163 6.95 -3.03 -0.42
CA ILE A 163 6.30 -2.67 -1.69
C ILE A 163 6.41 -1.17 -1.93
N GLU A 164 5.99 -0.37 -0.94
CA GLU A 164 5.96 1.07 -1.05
C GLU A 164 6.09 1.72 0.33
N ALA A 165 6.73 2.90 0.39
CA ALA A 165 6.79 3.73 1.58
C ALA A 165 6.32 5.15 1.24
N ASN A 166 5.30 5.61 1.96
CA ASN A 166 4.62 6.87 1.73
C ASN A 166 4.78 7.77 2.97
N PRO A 167 5.71 8.75 3.00
CA PRO A 167 5.89 9.66 4.13
C PRO A 167 4.79 10.74 4.14
N ARG A 168 3.58 10.33 4.32
CA ARG A 168 2.35 11.13 4.35
C ARG A 168 1.22 10.37 5.02
N ALA A 169 0.11 11.04 5.33
CA ALA A 169 -1.12 10.38 5.73
C ALA A 169 -1.64 9.46 4.61
N SER A 170 -2.06 8.26 4.98
CA SER A 170 -2.72 7.29 4.11
C SER A 170 -4.24 7.39 4.22
N ARG A 171 -4.96 6.66 3.37
CA ARG A 171 -6.41 6.51 3.48
C ARG A 171 -6.81 5.64 4.68
N THR A 172 -5.93 4.76 5.15
CA THR A 172 -6.15 3.88 6.30
C THR A 172 -5.99 4.59 7.65
N VAL A 173 -5.36 5.78 7.71
CA VAL A 173 -5.20 6.54 8.96
C VAL A 173 -6.53 6.83 9.68
N PRO A 174 -7.63 7.25 9.01
CA PRO A 174 -8.92 7.43 9.69
C PRO A 174 -9.50 6.12 10.25
N PHE A 175 -9.31 5.00 9.53
CA PHE A 175 -9.70 3.67 9.99
C PHE A 175 -8.89 3.27 11.22
N ALA A 176 -7.55 3.29 11.15
CA ALA A 176 -6.66 2.97 12.27
C ALA A 176 -6.97 3.86 13.50
N SER A 177 -7.17 5.17 13.29
CA SER A 177 -7.51 6.11 14.37
C SER A 177 -8.79 5.74 15.09
N LYS A 178 -9.83 5.35 14.35
CA LYS A 178 -11.12 4.93 14.94
C LYS A 178 -11.01 3.58 15.62
N ALA A 179 -10.29 2.63 15.00
CA ALA A 179 -10.11 1.30 15.55
C ALA A 179 -9.31 1.31 16.86
N THR A 180 -8.30 2.16 16.97
CA THR A 180 -7.43 2.27 18.16
C THR A 180 -7.87 3.30 19.17
N GLY A 181 -8.78 4.21 18.80
CA GLY A 181 -9.18 5.36 19.62
C GLY A 181 -8.13 6.48 19.67
N VAL A 182 -7.07 6.40 18.87
CA VAL A 182 -5.96 7.37 18.85
C VAL A 182 -6.10 8.33 17.68
N ALA A 183 -6.06 9.64 17.95
CA ALA A 183 -6.18 10.68 16.92
C ALA A 183 -4.86 10.87 16.14
N LEU A 184 -4.48 9.90 15.31
CA LEU A 184 -3.18 9.83 14.61
C LEU A 184 -2.86 11.09 13.79
N ALA A 185 -3.84 11.62 13.04
CA ALA A 185 -3.63 12.83 12.25
C ALA A 185 -3.31 14.06 13.12
N LYS A 186 -3.96 14.17 14.29
CA LYS A 186 -3.69 15.24 15.27
C LYS A 186 -2.31 15.07 15.88
N ALA A 187 -1.93 13.83 16.21
CA ALA A 187 -0.60 13.52 16.74
C ALA A 187 0.50 13.85 15.72
N ALA A 188 0.30 13.48 14.45
CA ALA A 188 1.23 13.82 13.38
C ALA A 188 1.43 15.33 13.22
N ALA A 189 0.33 16.11 13.22
CA ALA A 189 0.42 17.56 13.10
C ALA A 189 1.23 18.18 14.25
N ARG A 190 1.14 17.64 15.47
CA ARG A 190 1.95 18.07 16.61
C ARG A 190 3.42 17.69 16.49
N ILE A 191 3.72 16.50 15.96
CA ILE A 191 5.10 16.10 15.65
C ILE A 191 5.73 17.08 14.65
N MET A 192 4.98 17.43 13.61
CA MET A 192 5.46 18.34 12.56
C MET A 192 5.78 19.76 13.08
N VAL A 193 5.23 20.15 14.21
CA VAL A 193 5.57 21.42 14.89
C VAL A 193 6.50 21.25 16.08
N GLY A 194 7.12 20.06 16.22
CA GLY A 194 8.21 19.81 17.17
C GLY A 194 7.83 19.11 18.48
N GLU A 195 6.57 18.67 18.66
CA GLU A 195 6.19 17.89 19.84
C GLU A 195 6.63 16.43 19.65
N THR A 196 7.26 15.84 20.67
CA THR A 196 7.73 14.46 20.61
C THR A 196 6.61 13.45 20.90
N ILE A 197 6.80 12.19 20.50
CA ILE A 197 5.90 11.08 20.85
C ILE A 197 5.80 10.95 22.37
N GLN A 198 6.92 11.05 23.10
CA GLN A 198 6.90 10.97 24.56
C GLN A 198 6.05 12.09 25.20
N GLN A 199 6.19 13.33 24.75
CA GLN A 199 5.33 14.43 25.22
C GLN A 199 3.85 14.19 24.97
N GLN A 200 3.52 13.56 23.84
CA GLN A 200 2.14 13.22 23.51
C GLN A 200 1.60 12.05 24.33
N ARG A 201 2.46 11.13 24.78
CA ARG A 201 2.12 10.11 25.78
C ARG A 201 1.82 10.76 27.14
N ASP A 202 2.67 11.67 27.57
CA ASP A 202 2.55 12.36 28.87
C ASP A 202 1.26 13.21 28.96
N ASN A 203 0.82 13.79 27.85
CA ASN A 203 -0.40 14.60 27.80
C ASN A 203 -1.66 13.80 27.41
N GLY A 204 -1.57 12.48 27.24
CA GLY A 204 -2.67 11.57 27.00
C GLY A 204 -3.24 11.58 25.58
N LEU A 205 -2.53 12.15 24.59
CA LEU A 205 -2.93 12.06 23.18
C LEU A 205 -2.58 10.70 22.56
N LEU A 206 -1.45 10.13 22.95
CA LEU A 206 -1.03 8.78 22.61
C LEU A 206 -1.16 7.84 23.83
N LEU A 207 -1.20 6.55 23.59
CA LEU A 207 -1.23 5.55 24.65
C LEU A 207 0.00 5.71 25.57
N PRO A 208 -0.17 5.64 26.90
CA PRO A 208 0.96 5.82 27.84
C PRO A 208 2.02 4.73 27.70
N HIS A 209 1.60 3.52 27.31
CA HIS A 209 2.45 2.36 27.06
C HIS A 209 2.00 1.64 25.80
N GLY A 210 2.97 1.06 25.08
CA GLY A 210 2.67 0.36 23.82
C GLY A 210 2.22 1.29 22.70
N ASP A 211 1.57 0.73 21.70
CA ASP A 211 1.03 1.43 20.54
C ASP A 211 -0.02 0.57 19.81
N GLY A 212 -0.49 1.01 18.63
CA GLY A 212 -1.48 0.28 17.84
C GLY A 212 -1.01 -1.06 17.28
N GLY A 213 0.29 -1.38 17.35
CA GLY A 213 0.82 -2.70 17.00
C GLY A 213 0.75 -3.72 18.14
N ASP A 214 0.40 -3.29 19.35
CA ASP A 214 0.27 -4.16 20.53
C ASP A 214 -1.18 -4.57 20.81
N ILE A 215 -2.11 -4.26 19.90
CA ILE A 215 -3.50 -4.71 20.00
C ILE A 215 -3.52 -6.23 19.80
N HIS A 216 -3.96 -6.93 20.83
CA HIS A 216 -4.02 -8.39 20.82
C HIS A 216 -5.31 -8.90 20.20
N ARG A 217 -5.21 -10.04 19.50
CA ARG A 217 -6.37 -10.81 19.05
C ARG A 217 -7.25 -11.17 20.24
N GLY A 218 -8.58 -11.11 20.05
CA GLY A 218 -9.57 -11.47 21.07
C GLY A 218 -10.02 -10.32 21.98
N GLN A 219 -9.52 -9.09 21.79
CA GLN A 219 -10.07 -7.92 22.46
C GLN A 219 -11.13 -7.21 21.61
N GLN A 220 -10.80 -6.93 20.37
CA GLN A 220 -11.66 -6.30 19.39
C GLN A 220 -11.05 -6.43 18.00
N VAL A 221 -11.86 -6.70 17.01
CA VAL A 221 -11.46 -6.70 15.60
C VAL A 221 -12.18 -5.59 14.87
N ALA A 222 -11.45 -4.77 14.16
CA ALA A 222 -11.97 -3.80 13.22
C ALA A 222 -11.71 -4.29 11.80
N VAL A 223 -12.71 -4.20 10.95
CA VAL A 223 -12.61 -4.52 9.52
C VAL A 223 -12.89 -3.27 8.72
N LYS A 224 -11.98 -2.92 7.81
CA LYS A 224 -12.19 -1.91 6.78
C LYS A 224 -12.71 -2.60 5.53
N GLU A 225 -13.73 -2.03 4.90
CA GLU A 225 -14.23 -2.43 3.60
C GLU A 225 -14.27 -1.22 2.67
N SER A 226 -14.02 -1.41 1.38
CA SER A 226 -14.02 -0.34 0.40
C SER A 226 -15.41 -0.04 -0.14
N VAL A 227 -15.67 1.23 -0.45
CA VAL A 227 -16.89 1.66 -1.15
C VAL A 227 -16.61 1.71 -2.65
N LEU A 228 -17.19 0.78 -3.39
CA LEU A 228 -17.05 0.68 -4.84
C LEU A 228 -18.26 1.29 -5.54
N PRO A 229 -18.06 2.31 -6.42
CA PRO A 229 -19.15 2.98 -7.11
C PRO A 229 -19.63 2.16 -8.34
N PHE A 230 -20.15 0.95 -8.14
CA PHE A 230 -20.54 0.00 -9.21
C PHE A 230 -21.36 0.62 -10.32
N LYS A 231 -22.27 1.57 -10.01
CA LYS A 231 -23.08 2.26 -11.00
C LYS A 231 -22.28 3.13 -11.99
N ARG A 232 -21.02 3.44 -11.68
CA ARG A 232 -20.12 4.22 -12.54
C ARG A 232 -19.31 3.34 -13.49
N PHE A 233 -19.20 2.04 -13.19
CA PHE A 233 -18.48 1.11 -14.06
C PHE A 233 -19.38 0.68 -15.22
N ARG A 234 -19.22 1.34 -16.36
CA ARG A 234 -20.00 1.09 -17.57
C ARG A 234 -19.09 0.98 -18.78
N THR A 235 -19.45 0.09 -19.69
CA THR A 235 -18.85 0.08 -21.03
C THR A 235 -19.24 1.36 -21.80
N PRO A 236 -18.53 1.71 -22.90
CA PRO A 236 -18.95 2.79 -23.79
C PRO A 236 -20.39 2.65 -24.29
N LEU A 237 -20.93 1.43 -24.32
CA LEU A 237 -22.32 1.13 -24.69
C LEU A 237 -23.30 1.20 -23.52
N GLY A 238 -22.87 1.65 -22.33
CA GLY A 238 -23.70 1.85 -21.16
C GLY A 238 -24.06 0.59 -20.37
N LYS A 239 -23.52 -0.59 -20.70
CA LYS A 239 -23.71 -1.82 -19.91
C LYS A 239 -22.88 -1.74 -18.63
N THR A 240 -23.46 -2.17 -17.51
CA THR A 240 -22.71 -2.34 -16.25
C THR A 240 -21.68 -3.46 -16.41
N VAL A 241 -20.47 -3.25 -15.95
CA VAL A 241 -19.37 -4.23 -15.97
C VAL A 241 -19.08 -4.64 -14.54
N ASP A 242 -18.85 -5.91 -14.30
CA ASP A 242 -18.28 -6.38 -13.05
C ASP A 242 -16.89 -5.80 -12.89
N VAL A 243 -16.61 -5.30 -11.68
CA VAL A 243 -15.32 -4.74 -11.35
C VAL A 243 -14.44 -5.86 -10.83
N LEU A 244 -13.48 -6.25 -11.65
CA LEU A 244 -12.37 -7.04 -11.15
C LEU A 244 -11.43 -6.09 -10.40
N LEU A 245 -11.19 -6.38 -9.14
CA LEU A 245 -10.20 -5.67 -8.35
C LEU A 245 -8.80 -6.03 -8.84
N GLY A 246 -7.90 -5.09 -8.77
CA GLY A 246 -6.53 -5.23 -9.26
C GLY A 246 -5.66 -4.08 -8.75
N PRO A 247 -4.48 -3.87 -9.34
CA PRO A 247 -3.53 -2.89 -8.85
C PRO A 247 -3.96 -1.43 -9.03
N GLU A 248 -4.97 -1.16 -9.87
CA GLU A 248 -5.54 0.18 -10.06
C GLU A 248 -6.70 0.42 -9.10
N MET A 249 -6.62 1.50 -8.31
CA MET A 249 -7.64 1.88 -7.34
C MET A 249 -8.98 2.23 -8.00
N ARG A 250 -10.07 1.63 -7.52
CA ARG A 250 -11.45 1.81 -7.99
C ARG A 250 -12.39 2.41 -6.95
N SER A 251 -12.04 2.27 -5.66
CA SER A 251 -12.87 2.73 -4.56
C SER A 251 -12.96 4.25 -4.45
N THR A 252 -14.05 4.73 -3.87
CA THR A 252 -14.30 6.16 -3.63
C THR A 252 -14.43 6.50 -2.15
N GLY A 253 -14.39 5.52 -1.28
CA GLY A 253 -14.51 5.67 0.16
C GLY A 253 -14.30 4.34 0.86
N GLU A 254 -14.52 4.34 2.17
CA GLU A 254 -14.36 3.18 3.03
C GLU A 254 -15.38 3.18 4.16
N VAL A 255 -15.75 2.00 4.63
CA VAL A 255 -16.58 1.76 5.79
C VAL A 255 -15.83 0.89 6.78
N MET A 256 -16.28 0.88 8.03
CA MET A 256 -15.67 0.11 9.10
C MET A 256 -16.74 -0.65 9.88
N GLY A 257 -16.45 -1.93 10.15
CA GLY A 257 -17.17 -2.76 11.09
C GLY A 257 -16.30 -3.07 12.32
N PHE A 258 -16.95 -3.38 13.42
CA PHE A 258 -16.32 -3.86 14.65
C PHE A 258 -17.02 -5.11 15.15
N ASP A 259 -16.22 -6.07 15.62
CA ASP A 259 -16.72 -7.19 16.42
C ASP A 259 -15.65 -7.63 17.43
N ARG A 260 -15.99 -8.61 18.28
CA ARG A 260 -15.07 -9.23 19.23
C ARG A 260 -14.19 -10.28 18.55
N ASP A 261 -14.70 -10.92 17.51
CA ASP A 261 -14.06 -11.99 16.78
C ASP A 261 -14.11 -11.71 15.27
N PHE A 262 -13.09 -12.18 14.55
CA PHE A 262 -13.12 -12.28 13.10
C PHE A 262 -13.79 -13.60 12.74
N PRO A 263 -14.85 -13.59 11.90
CA PRO A 263 -15.60 -14.82 11.55
C PRO A 263 -14.78 -15.82 10.75
#